data_3cb3917d3fad0b5a164792bad3adda1b
#
_entry.id   3cb3917d3fad0b5a164792bad3adda1b
#
_cell.length_a   1.000
_cell.length_b   1.000
_cell.length_c   1.000
_cell.angle_alpha   90.00
_cell.angle_beta   90.00
_cell.angle_gamma   90.00
#
_symmetry.space_group_name_H-M   'P 1'
#
loop_
_entity.id
_entity.type
_entity.pdbx_description
1 polymer ?
#
loop_
_entity_poly.entity_id
_entity_poly.type
_entity_poly.pdbx_seq_one_letter_code
_entity_poly.pdbx_strand_id
1 'polypeptide(L)'
;MSPANDIPTGLRRLLDREGARVTGSRPIDHGTQFDLVRNGETAKLNVYRTGKVSTGGKASRLKELLEGWRTGGGRAGVERRGSNAGSRPALSGTPRLGIDEAGKGDYFGPLVVAGVRVMGAEAAEKLRELGVRDSKTVGVLGVRTMAGHVLEAVGAENASVVVLGPKEYEARRSAAGNVNELLGEVDAGIIRELANEVELVVVDQYAKSARSRLEPVVPEGVKLEVRPRAEDDAAVAAASVVARARQLEEVDRLSGEVGFKLPLGATHVLDAARRVVEELGEEGLAEVAKTHFATTEKVLGKKRDGGNE
;
A
#
# COMPACT_ATOMS: atom_id res chain seq x y z
N MET A 1 -37.30 -8.14 -8.78
CA MET A 1 -36.13 -8.15 -7.89
C MET A 1 -35.96 -6.74 -7.36
N SER A 2 -35.87 -6.55 -6.04
CA SER A 2 -35.76 -5.20 -5.46
C SER A 2 -34.41 -4.60 -5.81
N PRO A 3 -34.32 -3.38 -6.36
CA PRO A 3 -33.07 -2.73 -6.76
C PRO A 3 -32.08 -2.54 -5.60
N ALA A 4 -32.54 -2.65 -4.35
CA ALA A 4 -31.68 -2.62 -3.17
C ALA A 4 -30.62 -3.74 -3.12
N ASN A 5 -30.76 -4.81 -3.90
CA ASN A 5 -29.78 -5.91 -3.92
C ASN A 5 -28.44 -5.56 -4.62
N ASP A 6 -28.39 -4.44 -5.34
CA ASP A 6 -27.17 -3.99 -6.03
C ASP A 6 -26.19 -3.25 -5.09
N ILE A 7 -26.65 -2.83 -3.90
CA ILE A 7 -25.77 -2.18 -2.91
C ILE A 7 -24.84 -3.23 -2.28
N PRO A 8 -23.52 -2.97 -2.28
CA PRO A 8 -22.54 -3.84 -1.66
C PRO A 8 -22.90 -4.25 -0.23
N THR A 9 -22.77 -5.51 0.12
CA THR A 9 -23.15 -6.04 1.44
C THR A 9 -22.48 -5.29 2.59
N GLY A 10 -21.19 -4.95 2.47
CA GLY A 10 -20.48 -4.16 3.48
C GLY A 10 -21.03 -2.74 3.62
N LEU A 11 -21.41 -2.11 2.51
CA LEU A 11 -22.02 -0.79 2.52
C LEU A 11 -23.45 -0.84 3.08
N ARG A 12 -24.19 -1.87 2.75
CA ARG A 12 -25.55 -2.07 3.31
C ARG A 12 -25.50 -2.19 4.84
N ARG A 13 -24.58 -3.01 5.38
CA ARG A 13 -24.39 -3.13 6.84
C ARG A 13 -24.00 -1.80 7.48
N LEU A 14 -23.18 -0.99 6.81
CA LEU A 14 -22.83 0.34 7.28
C LEU A 14 -24.08 1.25 7.32
N LEU A 15 -24.86 1.30 6.23
CA LEU A 15 -26.08 2.10 6.14
C LEU A 15 -27.09 1.71 7.22
N ASP A 16 -27.29 0.41 7.43
CA ASP A 16 -28.20 -0.11 8.47
C ASP A 16 -27.72 0.30 9.88
N ARG A 17 -26.43 0.12 10.17
CA ARG A 17 -25.83 0.51 11.46
C ARG A 17 -25.95 2.01 11.74
N GLU A 18 -25.79 2.82 10.71
CA GLU A 18 -25.83 4.28 10.81
C GLU A 18 -27.26 4.85 10.68
N GLY A 19 -28.27 4.01 10.50
CA GLY A 19 -29.67 4.44 10.35
C GLY A 19 -29.95 5.17 9.04
N ALA A 20 -29.13 4.98 8.01
CA ALA A 20 -29.37 5.55 6.69
C ALA A 20 -30.31 4.64 5.87
N ARG A 21 -31.25 5.25 5.15
CA ARG A 21 -32.27 4.53 4.36
C ARG A 21 -32.15 4.86 2.89
N VAL A 22 -32.38 3.87 2.04
CA VAL A 22 -32.56 4.04 0.61
C VAL A 22 -33.99 4.52 0.36
N THR A 23 -34.15 5.69 -0.22
CA THR A 23 -35.46 6.30 -0.52
C THR A 23 -35.85 6.22 -1.97
N GLY A 24 -34.90 5.95 -2.86
CA GLY A 24 -35.12 5.80 -4.28
C GLY A 24 -33.94 5.13 -5.00
N SER A 25 -34.21 4.60 -6.19
CA SER A 25 -33.17 4.11 -7.07
C SER A 25 -33.54 4.35 -8.53
N ARG A 26 -32.52 4.62 -9.35
CA ARG A 26 -32.69 4.77 -10.81
C ARG A 26 -31.49 4.17 -11.56
N PRO A 27 -31.72 3.62 -12.76
CA PRO A 27 -30.61 3.18 -13.61
C PRO A 27 -29.80 4.40 -14.08
N ILE A 28 -28.50 4.20 -14.17
CA ILE A 28 -27.53 5.11 -14.79
C ILE A 28 -26.65 4.33 -15.77
N ASP A 29 -25.88 5.03 -16.60
CA ASP A 29 -24.95 4.38 -17.51
C ASP A 29 -23.99 3.48 -16.72
N HIS A 30 -24.04 2.18 -17.06
CA HIS A 30 -23.23 1.13 -16.45
C HIS A 30 -23.48 0.83 -14.94
N GLY A 31 -24.64 1.23 -14.37
CA GLY A 31 -24.92 0.99 -12.96
C GLY A 31 -26.29 1.41 -12.46
N THR A 32 -26.42 1.56 -11.16
CA THR A 32 -27.63 2.03 -10.45
C THR A 32 -27.25 3.17 -9.50
N GLN A 33 -28.02 4.26 -9.53
CA GLN A 33 -27.94 5.34 -8.55
C GLN A 33 -29.00 5.13 -7.47
N PHE A 34 -28.61 5.29 -6.22
CA PHE A 34 -29.48 5.24 -5.05
C PHE A 34 -29.55 6.61 -4.39
N ASP A 35 -30.75 7.02 -3.98
CA ASP A 35 -30.96 8.17 -3.13
C ASP A 35 -31.03 7.70 -1.68
N LEU A 36 -30.20 8.30 -0.82
CA LEU A 36 -30.05 7.95 0.59
C LEU A 36 -30.47 9.11 1.47
N VAL A 37 -31.11 8.78 2.60
CA VAL A 37 -31.52 9.75 3.64
C VAL A 37 -31.07 9.26 5.01
N ARG A 38 -30.54 10.17 5.83
CA ARG A 38 -30.21 9.96 7.24
C ARG A 38 -30.39 11.26 8.02
N ASN A 39 -31.24 11.25 9.04
CA ASN A 39 -31.48 12.42 9.91
C ASN A 39 -31.75 13.74 9.14
N GLY A 40 -32.53 13.68 8.05
CA GLY A 40 -32.81 14.83 7.18
C GLY A 40 -31.72 15.18 6.17
N GLU A 41 -30.55 14.58 6.23
CA GLU A 41 -29.49 14.71 5.23
C GLU A 41 -29.75 13.79 4.05
N THR A 42 -29.38 14.23 2.84
CA THR A 42 -29.53 13.46 1.62
C THR A 42 -28.19 13.26 0.94
N ALA A 43 -27.97 12.07 0.36
CA ALA A 43 -26.81 11.78 -0.47
C ALA A 43 -27.17 10.85 -1.62
N LYS A 44 -26.39 10.88 -2.67
CA LYS A 44 -26.51 9.96 -3.84
C LYS A 44 -25.36 8.96 -3.81
N LEU A 45 -25.69 7.71 -4.07
CA LEU A 45 -24.76 6.61 -4.18
C LEU A 45 -24.89 5.98 -5.57
N ASN A 46 -23.84 6.03 -6.38
CA ASN A 46 -23.80 5.31 -7.66
C ASN A 46 -23.03 4.01 -7.47
N VAL A 47 -23.64 2.91 -7.85
CA VAL A 47 -23.03 1.57 -7.86
C VAL A 47 -22.94 1.10 -9.28
N TYR A 48 -21.72 0.96 -9.80
CA TYR A 48 -21.46 0.54 -11.17
C TYR A 48 -21.34 -0.98 -11.27
N ARG A 49 -21.66 -1.54 -12.45
CA ARG A 49 -21.53 -2.99 -12.72
C ARG A 49 -20.10 -3.53 -12.51
N THR A 50 -19.10 -2.66 -12.56
CA THR A 50 -17.70 -2.96 -12.28
C THR A 50 -17.39 -3.10 -10.80
N GLY A 51 -18.37 -2.91 -9.90
CA GLY A 51 -18.17 -2.85 -8.45
C GLY A 51 -17.61 -1.51 -7.95
N LYS A 52 -17.34 -0.53 -8.84
CA LYS A 52 -17.00 0.83 -8.42
C LYS A 52 -18.21 1.50 -7.78
N VAL A 53 -17.94 2.35 -6.78
CA VAL A 53 -18.94 3.17 -6.11
C VAL A 53 -18.49 4.63 -6.19
N SER A 54 -19.42 5.55 -6.46
CA SER A 54 -19.20 6.98 -6.33
C SER A 54 -20.32 7.64 -5.54
N THR A 55 -20.01 8.76 -4.91
CA THR A 55 -20.93 9.51 -4.05
C THR A 55 -21.21 10.87 -4.66
N GLY A 56 -22.43 11.37 -4.48
CA GLY A 56 -22.88 12.68 -4.94
C GLY A 56 -23.79 13.35 -3.93
N GLY A 57 -24.11 14.62 -4.15
CA GLY A 57 -24.95 15.42 -3.27
C GLY A 57 -24.19 16.55 -2.56
N LYS A 58 -24.92 17.37 -1.78
CA LYS A 58 -24.33 18.44 -0.97
C LYS A 58 -23.40 17.86 0.10
N ALA A 59 -22.43 18.64 0.54
CA ALA A 59 -21.59 18.26 1.69
C ALA A 59 -22.47 18.00 2.91
N SER A 60 -22.34 16.82 3.51
CA SER A 60 -23.10 16.37 4.67
C SER A 60 -22.36 15.23 5.36
N ARG A 61 -22.69 14.99 6.63
CA ARG A 61 -22.10 13.87 7.39
C ARG A 61 -22.42 12.52 6.75
N LEU A 62 -23.60 12.37 6.13
CA LEU A 62 -23.96 11.18 5.37
C LEU A 62 -23.03 10.99 4.17
N LYS A 63 -22.72 12.08 3.42
CA LYS A 63 -21.80 12.00 2.28
C LYS A 63 -20.38 11.67 2.74
N GLU A 64 -19.87 12.28 3.80
CA GLU A 64 -18.56 11.97 4.39
C GLU A 64 -18.46 10.50 4.82
N LEU A 65 -19.52 9.96 5.42
CA LEU A 65 -19.61 8.56 5.80
C LEU A 65 -19.52 7.62 4.58
N LEU A 66 -20.20 7.95 3.50
CA LEU A 66 -20.13 7.19 2.24
C LEU A 66 -18.77 7.31 1.57
N GLU A 67 -18.15 8.48 1.60
CA GLU A 67 -16.80 8.71 1.09
C GLU A 67 -15.75 7.99 1.94
N GLY A 68 -15.89 8.00 3.26
CA GLY A 68 -15.07 7.22 4.18
C GLY A 68 -15.15 5.72 3.88
N TRP A 69 -16.35 5.17 3.65
CA TRP A 69 -16.49 3.78 3.23
C TRP A 69 -15.84 3.52 1.86
N ARG A 70 -16.02 4.41 0.88
CA ARG A 70 -15.44 4.31 -0.46
C ARG A 70 -13.91 4.35 -0.43
N THR A 71 -13.32 5.26 0.34
CA THR A 71 -11.88 5.42 0.51
C THR A 71 -11.30 4.36 1.45
N GLY A 72 -12.11 3.87 2.40
CA GLY A 72 -11.81 2.79 3.33
C GLY A 72 -11.98 1.37 2.77
N GLY A 73 -12.01 1.18 1.43
CA GLY A 73 -11.97 -0.15 0.80
C GLY A 73 -13.31 -0.83 0.57
N GLY A 74 -14.39 -0.08 0.59
CA GLY A 74 -15.71 -0.57 0.22
C GLY A 74 -15.83 -1.01 -1.25
N ARG A 75 -15.17 -2.09 -1.63
CA ARG A 75 -15.48 -2.81 -2.88
C ARG A 75 -16.48 -3.91 -2.59
N ALA A 76 -17.61 -3.86 -3.28
CA ALA A 76 -18.54 -4.97 -3.32
C ALA A 76 -17.83 -6.23 -3.83
N GLY A 77 -17.79 -7.24 -3.00
CA GLY A 77 -17.69 -8.60 -3.51
C GLY A 77 -18.91 -8.88 -4.37
N VAL A 78 -18.81 -8.71 -5.69
CA VAL A 78 -19.74 -9.32 -6.61
C VAL A 78 -19.40 -10.80 -6.60
N GLU A 79 -20.23 -11.60 -5.94
CA GLU A 79 -20.25 -13.05 -6.16
C GLU A 79 -20.55 -13.29 -7.66
N ARG A 80 -19.50 -13.47 -8.44
CA ARG A 80 -19.62 -14.07 -9.77
C ARG A 80 -19.90 -15.55 -9.55
N ARG A 81 -21.17 -15.92 -9.61
CA ARG A 81 -21.54 -17.30 -9.92
C ARG A 81 -21.04 -17.64 -11.32
N GLY A 82 -20.14 -18.58 -11.40
CA GLY A 82 -19.83 -19.31 -12.62
C GLY A 82 -18.39 -19.13 -13.11
N SER A 83 -17.65 -20.18 -12.99
CA SER A 83 -16.47 -20.68 -13.66
C SER A 83 -15.12 -20.46 -12.96
N ASN A 84 -14.54 -21.60 -12.59
CA ASN A 84 -13.22 -21.84 -12.03
C ASN A 84 -13.00 -21.32 -10.62
N ALA A 85 -13.39 -22.15 -9.66
CA ALA A 85 -12.71 -22.25 -8.38
C ALA A 85 -11.24 -22.65 -8.61
N GLY A 86 -10.42 -21.69 -9.02
CA GLY A 86 -9.02 -21.69 -8.66
C GLY A 86 -9.06 -21.64 -7.13
N SER A 87 -8.66 -22.73 -6.50
CA SER A 87 -8.48 -22.86 -5.06
C SER A 87 -7.88 -21.55 -4.53
N ARG A 88 -8.61 -20.85 -3.62
CA ARG A 88 -7.96 -19.92 -2.68
C ARG A 88 -6.73 -20.67 -2.20
N PRO A 89 -5.51 -20.14 -2.35
CA PRO A 89 -4.39 -20.76 -1.68
C PRO A 89 -4.81 -20.80 -0.21
N ALA A 90 -5.06 -22.01 0.30
CA ALA A 90 -5.16 -22.19 1.71
C ALA A 90 -3.94 -21.46 2.24
N LEU A 91 -4.09 -20.55 3.22
CA LEU A 91 -2.97 -20.08 4.01
C LEU A 91 -2.40 -21.37 4.60
N SER A 92 -1.49 -21.99 3.85
CA SER A 92 -0.84 -23.20 4.27
C SER A 92 -0.01 -22.79 5.48
N GLY A 93 -0.01 -23.60 6.52
CA GLY A 93 0.88 -23.42 7.66
C GLY A 93 2.36 -23.56 7.29
N THR A 94 2.67 -23.54 6.01
CA THR A 94 4.02 -23.60 5.44
C THR A 94 4.80 -22.37 5.86
N PRO A 95 5.91 -22.52 6.59
CA PRO A 95 6.80 -21.43 6.94
C PRO A 95 7.25 -20.65 5.71
N ARG A 96 7.10 -19.31 5.74
CA ARG A 96 7.40 -18.48 4.58
C ARG A 96 7.90 -17.10 4.93
N LEU A 97 8.69 -16.52 4.04
CA LEU A 97 9.12 -15.13 4.07
C LEU A 97 8.36 -14.36 2.98
N GLY A 98 7.70 -13.26 3.35
CA GLY A 98 7.12 -12.30 2.43
C GLY A 98 7.94 -11.02 2.39
N ILE A 99 8.15 -10.42 1.22
CA ILE A 99 8.89 -9.16 1.05
C ILE A 99 8.05 -8.19 0.22
N ASP A 100 8.01 -6.93 0.66
CA ASP A 100 7.35 -5.82 -0.05
C ASP A 100 8.02 -4.48 0.28
N GLU A 101 7.78 -3.45 -0.57
CA GLU A 101 8.35 -2.12 -0.40
C GLU A 101 7.30 -1.03 -0.23
N ALA A 102 7.72 0.09 0.38
CA ALA A 102 6.96 1.33 0.45
C ALA A 102 7.81 2.55 0.10
N GLY A 103 7.18 3.58 -0.47
CA GLY A 103 7.84 4.85 -0.77
C GLY A 103 8.57 4.91 -2.11
N LYS A 104 8.62 3.85 -2.93
CA LYS A 104 9.26 3.83 -4.26
C LYS A 104 8.72 4.94 -5.19
N GLY A 105 7.42 5.18 -5.16
CA GLY A 105 6.73 6.19 -5.98
C GLY A 105 6.55 7.54 -5.29
N ASP A 106 7.02 7.71 -4.07
CA ASP A 106 6.90 8.96 -3.33
C ASP A 106 8.14 9.84 -3.55
N TYR A 107 7.93 11.12 -3.85
CA TYR A 107 9.03 12.08 -4.03
C TYR A 107 9.77 12.34 -2.72
N PHE A 108 9.02 12.68 -1.66
CA PHE A 108 9.57 12.88 -0.33
C PHE A 108 9.67 11.58 0.47
N GLY A 109 10.63 11.54 1.37
CA GLY A 109 10.82 10.43 2.29
C GLY A 109 11.62 9.26 1.73
N PRO A 110 11.77 8.20 2.52
CA PRO A 110 12.62 7.06 2.22
C PRO A 110 12.02 6.09 1.20
N LEU A 111 12.85 5.19 0.71
CA LEU A 111 12.44 3.86 0.28
C LEU A 111 12.57 2.92 1.48
N VAL A 112 11.50 2.19 1.79
CA VAL A 112 11.50 1.19 2.86
C VAL A 112 11.16 -0.16 2.26
N VAL A 113 11.95 -1.17 2.58
CA VAL A 113 11.69 -2.56 2.22
C VAL A 113 11.57 -3.36 3.51
N ALA A 114 10.55 -4.19 3.63
CA ALA A 114 10.37 -5.06 4.76
C ALA A 114 10.25 -6.52 4.33
N GLY A 115 10.83 -7.41 5.13
CA GLY A 115 10.60 -8.85 5.08
C GLY A 115 9.91 -9.31 6.35
N VAL A 116 8.90 -10.16 6.22
CA VAL A 116 8.20 -10.76 7.36
C VAL A 116 8.16 -12.27 7.19
N ARG A 117 8.73 -12.99 8.16
CA ARG A 117 8.72 -14.43 8.24
C ARG A 117 7.50 -14.91 9.03
N VAL A 118 6.69 -15.76 8.45
CA VAL A 118 5.49 -16.33 9.07
C VAL A 118 5.73 -17.82 9.34
N MET A 119 5.87 -18.18 10.61
CA MET A 119 6.23 -19.51 11.05
C MET A 119 4.99 -20.31 11.47
N GLY A 120 4.38 -20.97 10.49
CA GLY A 120 3.28 -21.89 10.73
C GLY A 120 1.88 -21.29 10.68
N ALA A 121 0.89 -22.15 10.96
CA ALA A 121 -0.54 -21.84 10.76
C ALA A 121 -1.07 -20.81 11.78
N GLU A 122 -0.57 -20.83 13.00
CA GLU A 122 -1.04 -19.93 14.07
C GLU A 122 -0.70 -18.45 13.75
N ALA A 123 0.54 -18.17 13.37
CA ALA A 123 0.94 -16.81 12.97
C ALA A 123 0.18 -16.36 11.72
N ALA A 124 -0.02 -17.25 10.74
CA ALA A 124 -0.80 -16.95 9.54
C ALA A 124 -2.27 -16.62 9.86
N GLU A 125 -2.87 -17.31 10.82
CA GLU A 125 -4.24 -17.05 11.26
C GLU A 125 -4.36 -15.71 11.99
N LYS A 126 -3.45 -15.40 12.92
CA LYS A 126 -3.39 -14.10 13.60
C LYS A 126 -3.29 -12.95 12.61
N LEU A 127 -2.44 -13.05 11.58
CA LEU A 127 -2.33 -12.03 10.52
C LEU A 127 -3.64 -11.89 9.72
N ARG A 128 -4.35 -12.99 9.49
CA ARG A 128 -5.66 -12.94 8.83
C ARG A 128 -6.70 -12.24 9.68
N GLU A 129 -6.77 -12.53 10.97
CA GLU A 129 -7.67 -11.87 11.92
C GLU A 129 -7.40 -10.38 12.03
N LEU A 130 -6.14 -9.95 11.96
CA LEU A 130 -5.73 -8.56 11.90
C LEU A 130 -6.16 -7.85 10.59
N GLY A 131 -6.54 -8.60 9.56
CA GLY A 131 -6.97 -8.02 8.29
C GLY A 131 -5.85 -7.35 7.48
N VAL A 132 -4.60 -7.83 7.58
CA VAL A 132 -3.42 -7.23 6.91
C VAL A 132 -3.60 -7.08 5.39
N ARG A 133 -4.36 -7.95 4.74
CA ARG A 133 -4.66 -7.91 3.29
C ARG A 133 -5.47 -6.69 2.87
N ASP A 134 -6.24 -6.11 3.78
CA ASP A 134 -7.10 -4.95 3.54
C ASP A 134 -6.45 -3.64 4.00
N SER A 135 -5.15 -3.66 4.33
CA SER A 135 -4.40 -2.51 4.89
C SER A 135 -4.39 -1.28 3.99
N LYS A 136 -4.50 -1.44 2.67
CA LYS A 136 -4.60 -0.33 1.70
C LYS A 136 -5.84 0.56 1.92
N THR A 137 -6.80 0.09 2.71
CA THR A 137 -8.04 0.79 3.05
C THR A 137 -7.97 1.50 4.40
N VAL A 138 -6.91 1.27 5.14
CA VAL A 138 -6.73 1.78 6.50
C VAL A 138 -5.99 3.12 6.45
N GLY A 139 -6.45 4.11 7.21
CA GLY A 139 -5.78 5.41 7.32
C GLY A 139 -4.41 5.31 8.02
N VAL A 140 -3.62 6.38 7.95
CA VAL A 140 -2.23 6.42 8.45
C VAL A 140 -2.08 5.88 9.88
N LEU A 141 -2.95 6.32 10.81
CA LEU A 141 -2.92 5.86 12.21
C LEU A 141 -3.21 4.36 12.31
N GLY A 142 -4.17 3.87 11.53
CA GLY A 142 -4.51 2.45 11.53
C GLY A 142 -3.41 1.56 10.98
N VAL A 143 -2.65 2.01 9.97
CA VAL A 143 -1.49 1.26 9.44
C VAL A 143 -0.40 1.11 10.48
N ARG A 144 -0.10 2.15 11.27
CA ARG A 144 0.91 2.07 12.34
C ARG A 144 0.50 1.12 13.46
N THR A 145 -0.77 1.22 13.90
CA THR A 145 -1.31 0.30 14.90
C THR A 145 -1.28 -1.14 14.40
N MET A 146 -1.67 -1.36 13.14
CA MET A 146 -1.64 -2.68 12.52
C MET A 146 -0.22 -3.23 12.41
N ALA A 147 0.79 -2.41 12.09
CA ALA A 147 2.19 -2.85 12.05
C ALA A 147 2.69 -3.32 13.43
N GLY A 148 2.31 -2.63 14.51
CA GLY A 148 2.59 -3.10 15.87
C GLY A 148 2.01 -4.48 16.14
N HIS A 149 0.73 -4.68 15.83
CA HIS A 149 0.08 -5.99 16.01
C HIS A 149 0.66 -7.08 15.09
N VAL A 150 1.11 -6.73 13.89
CA VAL A 150 1.82 -7.67 13.00
C VAL A 150 3.10 -8.15 13.66
N LEU A 151 3.94 -7.24 14.17
CA LEU A 151 5.20 -7.58 14.84
C LEU A 151 4.97 -8.39 16.12
N GLU A 152 3.92 -8.10 16.88
CA GLU A 152 3.50 -8.93 18.03
C GLU A 152 3.05 -10.33 17.60
N ALA A 153 2.32 -10.45 16.49
CA ALA A 153 1.78 -11.73 16.02
C ALA A 153 2.85 -12.67 15.48
N VAL A 154 3.88 -12.14 14.82
CA VAL A 154 4.96 -12.95 14.22
C VAL A 154 6.18 -13.06 15.10
N GLY A 155 6.38 -12.14 16.07
CA GLY A 155 7.64 -11.93 16.81
C GLY A 155 8.57 -10.96 16.06
N ALA A 156 9.11 -9.98 16.75
CA ALA A 156 9.95 -8.93 16.13
C ALA A 156 11.19 -9.50 15.43
N GLU A 157 11.74 -10.59 15.90
CA GLU A 157 12.86 -11.33 15.32
C GLU A 157 12.55 -11.96 13.95
N ASN A 158 11.28 -12.06 13.61
CA ASN A 158 10.78 -12.56 12.33
C ASN A 158 10.50 -11.45 11.31
N ALA A 159 10.97 -10.23 11.59
CA ALA A 159 10.83 -9.10 10.68
C ALA A 159 12.16 -8.39 10.48
N SER A 160 12.46 -8.04 9.25
CA SER A 160 13.59 -7.18 8.86
C SER A 160 13.06 -5.96 8.13
N VAL A 161 13.56 -4.78 8.47
CA VAL A 161 13.13 -3.52 7.86
C VAL A 161 14.35 -2.69 7.47
N VAL A 162 14.52 -2.49 6.18
CA VAL A 162 15.58 -1.66 5.61
C VAL A 162 14.99 -0.30 5.24
N VAL A 163 15.53 0.76 5.81
CA VAL A 163 15.11 2.15 5.56
C VAL A 163 16.24 2.86 4.83
N LEU A 164 16.00 3.25 3.58
CA LEU A 164 16.93 4.04 2.81
C LEU A 164 16.42 5.49 2.77
N GLY A 165 16.99 6.34 3.62
CA GLY A 165 16.72 7.79 3.60
C GLY A 165 17.05 8.40 2.23
N PRO A 166 16.54 9.60 1.89
CA PRO A 166 16.66 10.15 0.54
C PRO A 166 18.09 10.19 0.01
N LYS A 167 19.06 10.66 0.78
CA LYS A 167 20.49 10.70 0.36
C LYS A 167 21.07 9.29 0.15
N GLU A 168 20.87 8.39 1.09
CA GLU A 168 21.34 7.01 0.99
C GLU A 168 20.70 6.30 -0.21
N TYR A 169 19.39 6.50 -0.38
CA TYR A 169 18.66 5.98 -1.52
C TYR A 169 19.27 6.45 -2.84
N GLU A 170 19.54 7.76 -3.01
CA GLU A 170 20.12 8.27 -4.26
C GLU A 170 21.52 7.72 -4.51
N ALA A 171 22.37 7.68 -3.49
CA ALA A 171 23.72 7.13 -3.60
C ALA A 171 23.69 5.64 -4.03
N ARG A 172 22.89 4.82 -3.34
CA ARG A 172 22.78 3.39 -3.64
C ARG A 172 22.09 3.11 -4.96
N ARG A 173 21.01 3.88 -5.29
CA ARG A 173 20.32 3.78 -6.58
C ARG A 173 21.26 4.09 -7.75
N SER A 174 22.09 5.15 -7.60
CA SER A 174 23.08 5.52 -8.62
C SER A 174 24.16 4.45 -8.78
N ALA A 175 24.66 3.90 -7.69
CA ALA A 175 25.65 2.81 -7.71
C ALA A 175 25.07 1.53 -8.32
N ALA A 176 23.82 1.17 -8.01
CA ALA A 176 23.14 0.02 -8.58
C ALA A 176 22.69 0.22 -10.04
N GLY A 177 22.65 1.48 -10.53
CA GLY A 177 22.21 1.85 -11.87
C GLY A 177 20.74 2.27 -11.94
N ASN A 178 19.83 1.62 -11.23
CA ASN A 178 18.42 2.00 -11.15
C ASN A 178 17.75 1.43 -9.89
N VAL A 179 16.50 1.85 -9.63
CA VAL A 179 15.74 1.43 -8.44
C VAL A 179 15.44 -0.08 -8.40
N ASN A 180 15.29 -0.75 -9.55
CA ASN A 180 14.98 -2.18 -9.56
C ASN A 180 16.20 -3.03 -9.21
N GLU A 181 17.40 -2.56 -9.60
CA GLU A 181 18.67 -3.16 -9.19
C GLU A 181 18.86 -3.01 -7.66
N LEU A 182 18.63 -1.79 -7.15
CA LEU A 182 18.72 -1.51 -5.72
C LEU A 182 17.73 -2.36 -4.91
N LEU A 183 16.47 -2.50 -5.36
CA LEU A 183 15.50 -3.38 -4.70
C LEU A 183 15.99 -4.83 -4.66
N GLY A 184 16.54 -5.33 -5.77
CA GLY A 184 17.11 -6.67 -5.80
C GLY A 184 18.24 -6.89 -4.80
N GLU A 185 19.11 -5.89 -4.60
CA GLU A 185 20.17 -5.94 -3.58
C GLU A 185 19.59 -5.98 -2.16
N VAL A 186 18.59 -5.14 -1.88
CA VAL A 186 17.95 -5.06 -0.55
C VAL A 186 17.18 -6.34 -0.24
N ASP A 187 16.37 -6.82 -1.19
CA ASP A 187 15.64 -8.08 -1.04
C ASP A 187 16.58 -9.26 -0.82
N ALA A 188 17.68 -9.31 -1.56
CA ALA A 188 18.70 -10.33 -1.38
C ALA A 188 19.32 -10.31 0.03
N GLY A 189 19.49 -9.11 0.61
CA GLY A 189 19.93 -8.95 2.00
C GLY A 189 18.93 -9.55 2.98
N ILE A 190 17.65 -9.20 2.83
CA ILE A 190 16.55 -9.71 3.66
C ILE A 190 16.40 -11.23 3.52
N ILE A 191 16.53 -11.77 2.30
CA ILE A 191 16.49 -13.24 2.08
C ILE A 191 17.60 -13.93 2.84
N ARG A 192 18.85 -13.43 2.77
CA ARG A 192 19.98 -14.01 3.50
C ARG A 192 19.78 -13.97 5.02
N GLU A 193 19.12 -12.95 5.52
CA GLU A 193 18.83 -12.77 6.95
C GLU A 193 17.71 -13.68 7.44
N LEU A 194 16.58 -13.73 6.70
CA LEU A 194 15.35 -14.33 7.19
C LEU A 194 14.92 -15.64 6.50
N ALA A 195 15.52 -16.02 5.38
CA ALA A 195 15.06 -17.21 4.66
C ALA A 195 15.51 -18.55 5.27
N ASN A 196 16.22 -18.53 6.38
CA ASN A 196 16.49 -19.74 7.15
C ASN A 196 15.18 -20.26 7.78
N GLU A 197 14.99 -21.56 7.78
CA GLU A 197 13.82 -22.23 8.38
C GLU A 197 12.46 -21.97 7.66
N VAL A 198 12.46 -21.37 6.46
CA VAL A 198 11.27 -21.24 5.63
C VAL A 198 11.31 -22.23 4.46
N GLU A 199 10.14 -22.57 3.94
CA GLU A 199 10.00 -23.43 2.74
C GLU A 199 9.70 -22.62 1.49
N LEU A 200 9.32 -21.33 1.67
CA LEU A 200 8.87 -20.47 0.58
C LEU A 200 9.27 -19.03 0.83
N VAL A 201 9.85 -18.37 -0.17
CA VAL A 201 10.02 -16.91 -0.25
C VAL A 201 9.05 -16.36 -1.28
N VAL A 202 8.25 -15.36 -0.90
CA VAL A 202 7.28 -14.68 -1.77
C VAL A 202 7.63 -13.19 -1.85
N VAL A 203 7.82 -12.68 -3.07
CA VAL A 203 8.18 -11.28 -3.32
C VAL A 203 7.15 -10.65 -4.25
N ASP A 204 6.66 -9.43 -3.90
CA ASP A 204 5.86 -8.68 -4.87
C ASP A 204 6.74 -8.21 -6.03
N GLN A 205 6.28 -8.47 -7.26
CA GLN A 205 7.09 -8.28 -8.45
C GLN A 205 7.26 -6.80 -8.80
N TYR A 206 8.40 -6.22 -8.50
CA TYR A 206 8.78 -4.86 -8.87
C TYR A 206 9.39 -4.74 -10.28
N ALA A 207 9.94 -5.86 -10.83
CA ALA A 207 10.53 -5.92 -12.17
C ALA A 207 10.46 -7.34 -12.75
N LYS A 208 10.53 -7.47 -14.09
CA LYS A 208 10.60 -8.79 -14.75
C LYS A 208 11.86 -9.58 -14.39
N SER A 209 12.97 -8.87 -14.11
CA SER A 209 14.27 -9.45 -13.74
C SER A 209 14.35 -9.82 -12.24
N ALA A 210 13.36 -9.52 -11.40
CA ALA A 210 13.43 -9.75 -9.97
C ALA A 210 13.72 -11.23 -9.62
N ARG A 211 13.04 -12.19 -10.27
CA ARG A 211 13.27 -13.61 -10.05
C ARG A 211 14.73 -14.02 -10.29
N SER A 212 15.28 -13.69 -11.45
CA SER A 212 16.65 -14.10 -11.82
C SER A 212 17.74 -13.52 -10.92
N ARG A 213 17.45 -12.41 -10.24
CA ARG A 213 18.35 -11.78 -9.27
C ARG A 213 18.29 -12.44 -7.91
N LEU A 214 17.08 -12.86 -7.48
CA LEU A 214 16.86 -13.39 -6.15
C LEU A 214 17.12 -14.90 -6.08
N GLU A 215 16.91 -15.63 -7.17
CA GLU A 215 17.08 -17.08 -7.22
C GLU A 215 18.47 -17.56 -6.72
N PRO A 216 19.60 -16.89 -7.04
CA PRO A 216 20.92 -17.31 -6.55
C PRO A 216 21.14 -17.14 -5.04
N VAL A 217 20.32 -16.35 -4.34
CA VAL A 217 20.47 -16.07 -2.91
C VAL A 217 19.45 -16.80 -2.04
N VAL A 218 18.48 -17.47 -2.65
CA VAL A 218 17.50 -18.30 -1.92
C VAL A 218 18.20 -19.58 -1.48
N PRO A 219 18.05 -20.00 -0.21
CA PRO A 219 18.65 -21.24 0.30
C PRO A 219 18.20 -22.48 -0.49
N GLU A 220 19.07 -23.47 -0.56
CA GLU A 220 18.75 -24.75 -1.21
C GLU A 220 17.52 -25.40 -0.57
N GLY A 221 16.61 -25.90 -1.40
CA GLY A 221 15.33 -26.50 -0.96
C GLY A 221 14.20 -25.50 -0.69
N VAL A 222 14.48 -24.20 -0.62
CA VAL A 222 13.48 -23.15 -0.47
C VAL A 222 12.91 -22.74 -1.83
N LYS A 223 11.59 -22.67 -1.95
CA LYS A 223 10.94 -22.20 -3.19
C LYS A 223 10.92 -20.68 -3.26
N LEU A 224 11.10 -20.12 -4.46
CA LEU A 224 10.96 -18.68 -4.73
C LEU A 224 9.73 -18.43 -5.61
N GLU A 225 8.81 -17.58 -5.12
CA GLU A 225 7.71 -17.02 -5.90
C GLU A 225 7.91 -15.51 -6.04
N VAL A 226 8.08 -15.04 -7.28
CA VAL A 226 8.06 -13.61 -7.61
C VAL A 226 6.88 -13.40 -8.54
N ARG A 227 5.87 -12.69 -8.07
CA ARG A 227 4.63 -12.51 -8.82
C ARG A 227 3.96 -11.16 -8.53
N PRO A 228 3.25 -10.57 -9.52
CA PRO A 228 2.55 -9.32 -9.29
C PRO A 228 1.38 -9.52 -8.33
N ARG A 229 1.11 -8.51 -7.51
CA ARG A 229 0.03 -8.47 -6.50
C ARG A 229 0.13 -9.60 -5.49
N ALA A 230 1.35 -9.85 -5.03
CA ALA A 230 1.62 -10.90 -4.06
C ALA A 230 1.02 -10.63 -2.66
N GLU A 231 0.41 -9.47 -2.43
CA GLU A 231 -0.26 -9.12 -1.16
C GLU A 231 -1.49 -10.01 -0.83
N ASP A 232 -1.87 -10.92 -1.72
CA ASP A 232 -2.80 -11.99 -1.37
C ASP A 232 -2.16 -13.05 -0.47
N ASP A 233 -0.82 -13.13 -0.39
CA ASP A 233 -0.08 -13.86 0.62
C ASP A 233 0.00 -13.07 1.93
N ALA A 234 -0.24 -13.74 3.06
CA ALA A 234 -0.28 -13.08 4.36
C ALA A 234 1.08 -12.51 4.80
N ALA A 235 2.19 -13.17 4.43
CA ALA A 235 3.53 -12.70 4.77
C ALA A 235 3.89 -11.45 3.97
N VAL A 236 3.56 -11.39 2.67
CA VAL A 236 3.76 -10.20 1.83
C VAL A 236 2.85 -9.06 2.29
N ALA A 237 1.57 -9.35 2.62
CA ALA A 237 0.66 -8.34 3.16
C ALA A 237 1.17 -7.77 4.50
N ALA A 238 1.72 -8.61 5.37
CA ALA A 238 2.34 -8.18 6.62
C ALA A 238 3.58 -7.30 6.35
N ALA A 239 4.47 -7.69 5.43
CA ALA A 239 5.62 -6.92 5.00
C ALA A 239 5.20 -5.53 4.45
N SER A 240 4.17 -5.49 3.61
CA SER A 240 3.59 -4.25 3.07
C SER A 240 3.13 -3.30 4.17
N VAL A 241 2.43 -3.81 5.20
CA VAL A 241 1.98 -3.03 6.37
C VAL A 241 3.17 -2.46 7.15
N VAL A 242 4.17 -3.30 7.42
CA VAL A 242 5.37 -2.89 8.19
C VAL A 242 6.18 -1.86 7.42
N ALA A 243 6.45 -2.09 6.13
CA ALA A 243 7.17 -1.15 5.27
C ALA A 243 6.44 0.21 5.19
N ARG A 244 5.12 0.18 5.01
CA ARG A 244 4.31 1.39 4.93
C ARG A 244 4.25 2.16 6.23
N ALA A 245 4.11 1.49 7.37
CA ALA A 245 4.12 2.13 8.68
C ALA A 245 5.45 2.85 8.92
N ARG A 246 6.57 2.18 8.67
CA ARG A 246 7.91 2.74 8.84
C ARG A 246 8.18 3.91 7.89
N GLN A 247 7.74 3.79 6.63
CA GLN A 247 7.85 4.87 5.65
C GLN A 247 7.09 6.13 6.11
N LEU A 248 5.87 5.98 6.65
CA LEU A 248 5.06 7.08 7.18
C LEU A 248 5.68 7.73 8.42
N GLU A 249 6.30 6.96 9.30
CA GLU A 249 7.03 7.47 10.46
C GLU A 249 8.20 8.35 10.03
N GLU A 250 8.99 7.91 9.05
CA GLU A 250 10.11 8.67 8.53
C GLU A 250 9.67 9.95 7.81
N VAL A 251 8.57 9.91 7.04
CA VAL A 251 8.02 11.12 6.41
C VAL A 251 7.54 12.12 7.45
N ASP A 252 6.94 11.65 8.56
CA ASP A 252 6.54 12.56 9.65
C ASP A 252 7.77 13.13 10.38
N ARG A 253 8.81 12.34 10.60
CA ARG A 253 10.08 12.81 11.15
C ARG A 253 10.69 13.90 10.28
N LEU A 254 10.84 13.66 8.98
CA LEU A 254 11.34 14.64 8.00
C LEU A 254 10.44 15.87 7.92
N SER A 255 9.12 15.71 8.02
CA SER A 255 8.18 16.83 8.08
C SER A 255 8.41 17.72 9.31
N GLY A 256 8.75 17.12 10.45
CA GLY A 256 9.13 17.85 11.66
C GLY A 256 10.43 18.63 11.49
N GLU A 257 11.41 18.09 10.78
CA GLU A 257 12.69 18.74 10.51
C GLU A 257 12.56 19.96 9.60
N VAL A 258 11.69 19.91 8.58
CA VAL A 258 11.43 21.05 7.68
C VAL A 258 10.34 22.01 8.22
N GLY A 259 9.69 21.69 9.34
CA GLY A 259 8.68 22.52 9.98
C GLY A 259 7.30 22.53 9.30
N PHE A 260 7.06 21.69 8.32
CA PHE A 260 5.75 21.51 7.67
C PHE A 260 5.55 20.11 7.12
N LYS A 261 4.29 19.76 6.86
CA LYS A 261 3.94 18.41 6.39
C LYS A 261 4.39 18.18 4.95
N LEU A 262 5.26 17.20 4.75
CA LEU A 262 5.68 16.74 3.43
C LEU A 262 4.58 15.86 2.81
N PRO A 263 4.15 16.16 1.57
CA PRO A 263 3.12 15.36 0.90
C PRO A 263 3.67 14.04 0.40
N LEU A 264 2.81 13.01 0.39
CA LEU A 264 3.08 11.71 -0.23
C LEU A 264 2.81 11.74 -1.74
N GLY A 265 3.36 10.78 -2.46
CA GLY A 265 3.24 10.66 -3.91
C GLY A 265 4.25 11.53 -4.66
N ALA A 266 4.00 11.76 -5.96
CA ALA A 266 4.88 12.53 -6.84
C ALA A 266 4.15 13.62 -7.66
N THR A 267 2.83 13.74 -7.54
CA THR A 267 2.03 14.65 -8.40
C THR A 267 1.76 16.02 -7.79
N HIS A 268 1.52 16.11 -6.49
CA HIS A 268 1.17 17.34 -5.77
C HIS A 268 2.26 17.76 -4.78
N VAL A 269 3.52 17.67 -5.20
CA VAL A 269 4.71 17.85 -4.34
C VAL A 269 5.50 19.11 -4.69
N LEU A 270 5.18 19.78 -5.81
CA LEU A 270 5.99 20.87 -6.38
C LEU A 270 6.10 22.07 -5.45
N ASP A 271 4.97 22.49 -4.83
CA ASP A 271 4.96 23.66 -3.96
C ASP A 271 5.72 23.38 -2.65
N ALA A 272 5.56 22.16 -2.08
CA ALA A 272 6.36 21.75 -0.94
C ALA A 272 7.86 21.68 -1.28
N ALA A 273 8.21 21.20 -2.47
CA ALA A 273 9.60 21.14 -2.91
C ALA A 273 10.22 22.54 -3.10
N ARG A 274 9.47 23.49 -3.68
CA ARG A 274 9.90 24.89 -3.77
C ARG A 274 10.14 25.49 -2.40
N ARG A 275 9.20 25.26 -1.48
CA ARG A 275 9.33 25.75 -0.12
C ARG A 275 10.57 25.20 0.59
N VAL A 276 10.87 23.92 0.44
CA VAL A 276 12.11 23.32 0.98
C VAL A 276 13.34 24.01 0.39
N VAL A 277 13.37 24.25 -0.93
CA VAL A 277 14.50 24.93 -1.57
C VAL A 277 14.63 26.39 -1.11
N GLU A 278 13.53 27.10 -0.96
CA GLU A 278 13.51 28.49 -0.47
C GLU A 278 14.03 28.59 0.98
N GLU A 279 13.64 27.67 1.85
CA GLU A 279 13.99 27.70 3.27
C GLU A 279 15.35 27.03 3.60
N LEU A 280 15.71 25.94 2.88
CA LEU A 280 16.83 25.06 3.22
C LEU A 280 17.82 24.85 2.07
N GLY A 281 17.56 25.41 0.90
CA GLY A 281 18.41 25.24 -0.28
C GLY A 281 18.34 23.85 -0.93
N GLU A 282 19.22 23.64 -1.91
CA GLU A 282 19.33 22.38 -2.66
C GLU A 282 19.79 21.21 -1.74
N GLU A 283 20.68 21.50 -0.79
CA GLU A 283 21.15 20.50 0.18
C GLU A 283 20.00 20.02 1.08
N GLY A 284 19.17 20.94 1.58
CA GLY A 284 17.98 20.59 2.37
C GLY A 284 16.96 19.78 1.58
N LEU A 285 16.81 20.06 0.28
CA LEU A 285 15.98 19.23 -0.59
C LEU A 285 16.50 17.80 -0.69
N ALA A 286 17.81 17.61 -0.82
CA ALA A 286 18.43 16.29 -0.90
C ALA A 286 18.28 15.47 0.39
N GLU A 287 18.11 16.12 1.56
CA GLU A 287 17.86 15.42 2.83
C GLU A 287 16.47 14.80 2.89
N VAL A 288 15.48 15.41 2.20
CA VAL A 288 14.08 15.02 2.35
C VAL A 288 13.44 14.43 1.10
N ALA A 289 14.07 14.56 -0.07
CA ALA A 289 13.50 14.17 -1.37
C ALA A 289 14.42 13.26 -2.19
N LYS A 290 13.81 12.37 -2.97
CA LYS A 290 14.48 11.55 -3.98
C LYS A 290 14.74 12.41 -5.22
N THR A 291 15.94 12.95 -5.31
CA THR A 291 16.30 14.01 -6.28
C THR A 291 16.36 13.56 -7.73
N HIS A 292 16.31 12.26 -8.01
CA HIS A 292 16.21 11.72 -9.38
C HIS A 292 14.84 11.94 -10.04
N PHE A 293 13.79 12.31 -9.27
CA PHE A 293 12.48 12.61 -9.86
C PHE A 293 12.52 13.89 -10.70
N ALA A 294 11.75 13.93 -11.79
CA ALA A 294 11.60 15.10 -12.65
C ALA A 294 11.11 16.36 -11.90
N THR A 295 10.54 16.21 -10.72
CA THR A 295 10.15 17.31 -9.83
C THR A 295 11.35 18.15 -9.44
N THR A 296 12.50 17.55 -9.16
CA THR A 296 13.74 18.25 -8.78
C THR A 296 14.21 19.20 -9.89
N GLU A 297 14.19 18.75 -11.15
CA GLU A 297 14.55 19.59 -12.30
C GLU A 297 13.62 20.80 -12.41
N LYS A 298 12.32 20.59 -12.21
CA LYS A 298 11.31 21.68 -12.25
C LYS A 298 11.50 22.72 -11.14
N VAL A 299 11.94 22.27 -9.97
CA VAL A 299 12.15 23.14 -8.81
C VAL A 299 13.47 23.91 -8.92
N LEU A 300 14.55 23.25 -9.36
CA LEU A 300 15.87 23.83 -9.43
C LEU A 300 16.13 24.59 -10.75
N GLY A 301 15.25 24.49 -11.75
CA GLY A 301 15.45 25.10 -13.06
C GLY A 301 16.63 24.53 -13.86
N LYS A 302 17.17 23.36 -13.43
CA LYS A 302 18.31 22.69 -14.06
C LYS A 302 17.79 21.55 -14.95
N LYS A 303 18.19 21.49 -16.23
CA LYS A 303 18.01 20.28 -17.05
C LYS A 303 19.06 19.25 -16.64
N ARG A 304 18.71 17.98 -16.60
CA ARG A 304 19.69 16.90 -16.50
C ARG A 304 20.61 16.96 -17.70
N ASP A 305 21.92 16.99 -17.46
CA ASP A 305 22.88 16.60 -18.51
C ASP A 305 22.55 15.13 -18.88
N GLY A 306 22.23 14.93 -20.17
CA GLY A 306 21.65 13.71 -20.68
C GLY A 306 22.49 12.47 -20.37
N GLY A 307 22.07 11.75 -19.35
CA GLY A 307 22.41 10.35 -19.18
C GLY A 307 21.37 9.53 -19.93
N ASN A 308 21.79 8.82 -20.96
CA ASN A 308 20.99 7.94 -21.80
C ASN A 308 20.07 7.02 -21.00
N GLU A 309 18.81 6.92 -21.48
CA GLU A 309 17.80 5.95 -21.09
C GLU A 309 18.28 4.49 -21.19
#